data_ce077e9c0bfb06a5491531e317c18e59
#
_entry.id   ce077e9c0bfb06a5491531e317c18e59
#
_cell.length_a   1.000
_cell.length_b   1.000
_cell.length_c   1.000
_cell.angle_alpha   90.00
_cell.angle_beta   90.00
_cell.angle_gamma   90.00
#
_symmetry.space_group_name_H-M   'P 1'
#
loop_
_entity.id
_entity.type
_entity.pdbx_description
1 polymer ?
#
loop_
_entity_poly.entity_id
_entity_poly.type
_entity_poly.pdbx_seq_one_letter_code
_entity_poly.pdbx_strand_id
1 'polypeptide(L)'
;MKGVIFMPKRLTLFAGHYGSGKTNIAVNYAIHLKDEGYPVVIADLDIVNPYFRTKDSENELKEKGIELLCSPYAGSNLDIPALPQEMYRAVQDKNTYAVMDIGGDDAGAVALGRFAPFIKEEDNFEMIFVVNFFRPLTRTADEALTIMREVEAASHLEFTAIVNNSNLGEDTTTEDILSTESELKKLSEISGLPVLYTSAKKEIANALKEKIDNIFPLSLQNKII
;
A
#
# COMPACT_ATOMS: atom_id res chain seq x y z
N MET A 1 14.97 -18.20 10.79
CA MET A 1 13.93 -17.57 9.93
C MET A 1 14.65 -17.01 8.72
N LYS A 2 14.43 -17.55 7.51
CA LYS A 2 14.87 -16.85 6.30
C LYS A 2 13.83 -15.77 6.06
N GLY A 3 14.05 -14.57 6.62
CA GLY A 3 13.28 -13.41 6.27
C GLY A 3 13.50 -13.09 4.80
N VAL A 4 12.45 -12.72 4.11
CA VAL A 4 12.54 -12.15 2.77
C VAL A 4 13.46 -10.94 2.89
N ILE A 5 14.69 -11.03 2.34
CA ILE A 5 15.62 -9.89 2.30
C ILE A 5 15.09 -8.99 1.18
N PHE A 6 14.12 -8.14 1.50
CA PHE A 6 13.83 -6.99 0.67
C PHE A 6 14.94 -5.98 0.92
N MET A 7 15.65 -5.60 -0.12
CA MET A 7 16.37 -4.32 -0.09
C MET A 7 15.29 -3.25 -0.37
N PRO A 8 14.82 -2.54 0.66
CA PRO A 8 13.71 -1.63 0.47
C PRO A 8 14.13 -0.48 -0.45
N LYS A 9 13.21 -0.07 -1.31
CA LYS A 9 13.37 1.17 -2.06
C LYS A 9 13.15 2.37 -1.13
N ARG A 10 13.83 3.48 -1.40
CA ARG A 10 13.66 4.70 -0.58
C ARG A 10 12.24 5.22 -0.63
N LEU A 11 11.59 5.14 -1.79
CA LEU A 11 10.17 5.45 -1.95
C LEU A 11 9.39 4.18 -2.23
N THR A 12 8.44 3.85 -1.37
CA THR A 12 7.50 2.75 -1.59
C THR A 12 6.08 3.29 -1.59
N LEU A 13 5.39 3.13 -2.71
CA LEU A 13 4.03 3.62 -2.92
C LEU A 13 3.06 2.44 -2.96
N PHE A 14 2.02 2.47 -2.16
CA PHE A 14 0.95 1.47 -2.17
C PHE A 14 -0.30 2.07 -2.81
N ALA A 15 -0.67 1.56 -3.98
CA ALA A 15 -1.85 1.98 -4.71
C ALA A 15 -2.71 0.77 -5.13
N GLY A 16 -3.95 1.02 -5.54
CA GLY A 16 -4.90 -0.02 -5.93
C GLY A 16 -6.33 0.39 -5.59
N HIS A 17 -7.30 -0.46 -5.88
CA HIS A 17 -8.71 -0.14 -5.73
C HIS A 17 -9.13 0.12 -4.29
N TYR A 18 -10.24 0.87 -4.13
CA TYR A 18 -10.86 1.10 -2.83
C TYR A 18 -11.16 -0.21 -2.10
N GLY A 19 -10.84 -0.26 -0.80
CA GLY A 19 -11.06 -1.43 0.03
C GLY A 19 -10.06 -2.58 -0.17
N SER A 20 -8.99 -2.41 -0.97
CA SER A 20 -7.94 -3.42 -1.10
C SER A 20 -7.05 -3.53 0.15
N GLY A 21 -7.13 -2.59 1.09
CA GLY A 21 -6.39 -2.60 2.35
C GLY A 21 -4.99 -1.98 2.27
N LYS A 22 -4.76 -1.08 1.31
CA LYS A 22 -3.49 -0.34 1.13
C LYS A 22 -2.96 0.27 2.40
N THR A 23 -3.82 1.01 3.11
CA THR A 23 -3.47 1.68 4.36
C THR A 23 -2.89 0.72 5.40
N ASN A 24 -3.55 -0.43 5.59
CA ASN A 24 -3.05 -1.43 6.54
C ASN A 24 -1.69 -2.00 6.10
N ILE A 25 -1.50 -2.24 4.80
CA ILE A 25 -0.21 -2.65 4.24
C ILE A 25 0.84 -1.55 4.46
N ALA A 26 0.54 -0.30 4.11
CA ALA A 26 1.48 0.82 4.22
C ALA A 26 1.94 1.04 5.67
N VAL A 27 1.01 1.02 6.64
CA VAL A 27 1.33 1.17 8.07
C VAL A 27 2.21 0.03 8.55
N ASN A 28 1.84 -1.24 8.27
CA ASN A 28 2.64 -2.40 8.70
C ASN A 28 4.02 -2.41 8.02
N TYR A 29 4.11 -2.00 6.76
CA TYR A 29 5.39 -1.91 6.05
C TYR A 29 6.28 -0.79 6.61
N ALA A 30 5.72 0.37 6.93
CA ALA A 30 6.46 1.47 7.58
C ALA A 30 7.01 1.04 8.95
N ILE A 31 6.20 0.33 9.75
CA ILE A 31 6.62 -0.23 11.03
C ILE A 31 7.74 -1.26 10.83
N HIS A 32 7.60 -2.14 9.85
CA HIS A 32 8.63 -3.13 9.53
C HIS A 32 9.96 -2.48 9.17
N LEU A 33 9.97 -1.47 8.29
CA LEU A 33 11.19 -0.73 7.96
C LEU A 33 11.81 -0.06 9.18
N LYS A 34 10.98 0.49 10.05
CA LYS A 34 11.45 1.11 11.29
C LYS A 34 12.08 0.11 12.24
N ASP A 35 11.48 -1.07 12.39
CA ASP A 35 12.01 -2.15 13.24
C ASP A 35 13.32 -2.73 12.67
N GLU A 36 13.56 -2.64 11.34
CA GLU A 36 14.83 -2.93 10.66
C GLU A 36 15.89 -1.80 10.81
N GLY A 37 15.54 -0.69 11.47
CA GLY A 37 16.44 0.41 11.78
C GLY A 37 16.52 1.54 10.77
N TYR A 38 15.64 1.57 9.76
CA TYR A 38 15.58 2.66 8.79
C TYR A 38 14.93 3.92 9.37
N PRO A 39 15.37 5.13 9.00
CA PRO A 39 14.62 6.35 9.22
C PRO A 39 13.41 6.35 8.29
N VAL A 40 12.18 6.39 8.84
CA VAL A 40 10.94 6.21 8.06
C VAL A 40 9.97 7.36 8.30
N VAL A 41 9.34 7.83 7.22
CA VAL A 41 8.12 8.64 7.24
C VAL A 41 7.02 7.91 6.47
N ILE A 42 5.76 8.15 6.83
CA ILE A 42 4.61 7.69 6.08
C ILE A 42 3.79 8.89 5.62
N ALA A 43 3.41 8.93 4.34
CA ALA A 43 2.60 9.99 3.76
C ALA A 43 1.22 9.45 3.37
N ASP A 44 0.17 10.07 3.91
CA ASP A 44 -1.22 9.75 3.61
C ASP A 44 -1.74 10.66 2.48
N LEU A 45 -1.90 10.08 1.29
CA LEU A 45 -2.49 10.71 0.12
C LEU A 45 -3.95 10.28 -0.13
N ASP A 46 -4.57 9.57 0.80
CA ASP A 46 -6.00 9.27 0.75
C ASP A 46 -6.81 10.45 1.31
N ILE A 47 -7.05 11.46 0.47
CA ILE A 47 -7.75 12.70 0.86
C ILE A 47 -9.27 12.55 0.89
N VAL A 48 -9.84 11.50 0.32
CA VAL A 48 -11.29 11.34 0.14
C VAL A 48 -11.90 10.36 1.14
N ASN A 49 -11.19 9.30 1.50
CA ASN A 49 -11.73 8.24 2.34
C ASN A 49 -11.88 8.68 3.80
N PRO A 50 -13.12 8.71 4.38
CA PRO A 50 -13.31 9.02 5.79
C PRO A 50 -13.06 7.82 6.73
N TYR A 51 -12.86 6.62 6.18
CA TYR A 51 -12.73 5.37 6.94
C TYR A 51 -11.38 4.71 6.73
N PHE A 52 -10.77 4.18 7.79
CA PHE A 52 -9.49 3.44 7.73
C PHE A 52 -8.36 4.25 7.09
N ARG A 53 -7.98 5.35 7.72
CA ARG A 53 -6.87 6.22 7.29
C ARG A 53 -5.59 5.86 8.00
N THR A 54 -4.47 6.20 7.38
CA THR A 54 -3.16 6.19 8.05
C THR A 54 -3.19 7.03 9.33
N LYS A 55 -3.98 8.11 9.36
CA LYS A 55 -4.20 8.95 10.54
C LYS A 55 -4.80 8.20 11.75
N ASP A 56 -5.58 7.14 11.53
CA ASP A 56 -6.12 6.32 12.62
C ASP A 56 -5.02 5.56 13.36
N SER A 57 -3.87 5.37 12.74
CA SER A 57 -2.65 4.79 13.33
C SER A 57 -1.65 5.83 13.84
N GLU A 58 -2.00 7.12 13.90
CA GLU A 58 -1.07 8.20 14.25
C GLU A 58 -0.38 7.97 15.61
N ASN A 59 -1.12 7.51 16.62
CA ASN A 59 -0.55 7.23 17.93
C ASN A 59 0.46 6.08 17.89
N GLU A 60 0.13 4.98 17.21
CA GLU A 60 1.02 3.83 17.05
C GLU A 60 2.29 4.21 16.28
N LEU A 61 2.14 4.96 15.18
CA LEU A 61 3.27 5.45 14.39
C LEU A 61 4.18 6.37 15.21
N LYS A 62 3.60 7.27 16.00
CA LYS A 62 4.34 8.17 16.88
C LYS A 62 5.10 7.43 17.97
N GLU A 63 4.50 6.43 18.61
CA GLU A 63 5.17 5.58 19.60
C GLU A 63 6.36 4.84 19.01
N LYS A 64 6.28 4.46 17.74
CA LYS A 64 7.37 3.86 16.97
C LYS A 64 8.39 4.88 16.45
N GLY A 65 8.16 6.19 16.64
CA GLY A 65 9.02 7.25 16.10
C GLY A 65 8.98 7.32 14.58
N ILE A 66 7.81 7.07 13.98
CA ILE A 66 7.52 7.26 12.56
C ILE A 66 6.68 8.53 12.43
N GLU A 67 7.14 9.47 11.60
CA GLU A 67 6.40 10.71 11.32
C GLU A 67 5.32 10.44 10.29
N LEU A 68 4.09 10.90 10.56
CA LEU A 68 2.97 10.89 9.62
C LEU A 68 2.86 12.24 8.92
N LEU A 69 3.01 12.24 7.61
CA LEU A 69 2.75 13.39 6.73
C LEU A 69 1.33 13.26 6.18
N CYS A 70 0.42 14.13 6.61
CA CYS A 70 -0.96 14.12 6.14
C CYS A 70 -1.47 15.55 5.92
N SER A 71 -2.48 15.69 5.04
CA SER A 71 -3.14 16.98 4.87
C SER A 71 -3.91 17.35 6.14
N PRO A 72 -3.72 18.54 6.71
CA PRO A 72 -4.51 19.02 7.86
C PRO A 72 -6.00 19.16 7.53
N TYR A 73 -6.35 19.15 6.25
CA TYR A 73 -7.71 19.26 5.73
C TYR A 73 -8.29 17.93 5.24
N ALA A 74 -7.57 16.82 5.43
CA ALA A 74 -8.06 15.50 5.07
C ALA A 74 -9.39 15.23 5.80
N GLY A 75 -10.47 15.00 5.04
CA GLY A 75 -11.83 14.83 5.58
C GLY A 75 -12.64 16.09 5.76
N SER A 76 -12.16 17.27 5.39
CA SER A 76 -12.99 18.46 5.25
C SER A 76 -13.60 18.50 3.84
N ASN A 77 -14.81 19.06 3.70
CA ASN A 77 -15.47 19.32 2.41
C ASN A 77 -14.82 20.47 1.62
N LEU A 78 -13.58 20.81 1.94
CA LEU A 78 -12.86 21.86 1.24
C LEU A 78 -12.11 21.25 0.05
N ASP A 79 -12.48 21.66 -1.15
CA ASP A 79 -11.71 21.44 -2.36
C ASP A 79 -10.36 22.14 -2.21
N ILE A 80 -9.32 21.39 -1.88
CA ILE A 80 -7.99 21.96 -1.68
C ILE A 80 -7.24 21.86 -2.99
N PRO A 81 -6.98 22.99 -3.66
CA PRO A 81 -6.32 22.98 -4.97
C PRO A 81 -4.83 22.62 -4.91
N ALA A 82 -4.24 22.53 -3.72
CA ALA A 82 -2.83 22.21 -3.54
C ALA A 82 -2.58 21.25 -2.37
N LEU A 83 -1.69 20.28 -2.57
CA LEU A 83 -1.17 19.45 -1.49
C LEU A 83 -0.30 20.31 -0.58
N PRO A 84 -0.39 20.12 0.76
CA PRO A 84 0.46 20.83 1.71
C PRO A 84 1.94 20.65 1.38
N GLN A 85 2.73 21.68 1.60
CA GLN A 85 4.16 21.66 1.31
C GLN A 85 4.90 20.57 2.08
N GLU A 86 4.43 20.24 3.28
CA GLU A 86 4.97 19.18 4.13
C GLU A 86 4.94 17.81 3.45
N MET A 87 3.94 17.55 2.60
CA MET A 87 3.82 16.28 1.87
C MET A 87 4.98 16.06 0.88
N TYR A 88 5.55 17.15 0.33
CA TYR A 88 6.70 17.04 -0.57
C TYR A 88 7.98 16.56 0.12
N ARG A 89 8.05 16.61 1.44
CA ARG A 89 9.18 16.06 2.20
C ARG A 89 9.37 14.56 1.93
N ALA A 90 8.28 13.81 1.71
CA ALA A 90 8.37 12.39 1.37
C ALA A 90 9.24 12.11 0.13
N VAL A 91 9.20 13.01 -0.87
CA VAL A 91 9.97 12.85 -2.11
C VAL A 91 11.27 13.67 -2.13
N GLN A 92 11.39 14.73 -1.32
CA GLN A 92 12.54 15.62 -1.30
C GLN A 92 13.64 15.21 -0.33
N ASP A 93 13.27 14.65 0.84
CA ASP A 93 14.26 14.18 1.81
C ASP A 93 14.85 12.84 1.38
N LYS A 94 16.07 12.89 0.86
CA LYS A 94 16.80 11.72 0.34
C LYS A 94 17.41 10.82 1.42
N ASN A 95 17.38 11.24 2.68
CA ASN A 95 17.95 10.50 3.80
C ASN A 95 16.91 9.63 4.53
N THR A 96 15.63 9.79 4.21
CA THR A 96 14.52 9.12 4.89
C THR A 96 13.77 8.23 3.91
N TYR A 97 13.44 7.02 4.33
CA TYR A 97 12.57 6.12 3.58
C TYR A 97 11.13 6.61 3.70
N ALA A 98 10.45 6.75 2.58
CA ALA A 98 9.09 7.24 2.56
C ALA A 98 8.13 6.14 2.06
N VAL A 99 7.13 5.84 2.88
CA VAL A 99 6.00 4.99 2.51
C VAL A 99 4.82 5.90 2.19
N MET A 100 4.22 5.73 1.00
CA MET A 100 3.11 6.57 0.55
C MET A 100 1.85 5.71 0.41
N ASP A 101 0.82 6.04 1.19
CA ASP A 101 -0.51 5.43 1.11
C ASP A 101 -1.37 6.24 0.13
N ILE A 102 -1.70 5.65 -1.01
CA ILE A 102 -2.38 6.34 -2.11
C ILE A 102 -3.88 6.03 -2.04
N GLY A 103 -4.72 7.06 -2.14
CA GLY A 103 -6.18 6.91 -2.21
C GLY A 103 -6.60 5.92 -3.30
N GLY A 104 -7.65 5.16 -3.02
CA GLY A 104 -8.12 4.09 -3.91
C GLY A 104 -9.08 4.55 -5.02
N ASP A 105 -9.17 5.83 -5.26
CA ASP A 105 -10.01 6.49 -6.25
C ASP A 105 -9.20 7.35 -7.22
N ASP A 106 -9.88 7.92 -8.21
CA ASP A 106 -9.26 8.79 -9.21
C ASP A 106 -8.58 10.01 -8.57
N ALA A 107 -9.12 10.53 -7.47
CA ALA A 107 -8.56 11.70 -6.79
C ALA A 107 -7.19 11.38 -6.15
N GLY A 108 -7.04 10.20 -5.56
CA GLY A 108 -5.77 9.71 -5.02
C GLY A 108 -4.72 9.51 -6.11
N ALA A 109 -5.10 8.90 -7.24
CA ALA A 109 -4.20 8.71 -8.38
C ALA A 109 -3.78 10.05 -9.01
N VAL A 110 -4.69 11.01 -9.16
CA VAL A 110 -4.40 12.37 -9.65
C VAL A 110 -3.50 13.13 -8.67
N ALA A 111 -3.75 13.00 -7.36
CA ALA A 111 -2.88 13.59 -6.34
C ALA A 111 -1.45 13.05 -6.42
N LEU A 112 -1.31 11.74 -6.62
CA LEU A 112 -0.01 11.09 -6.85
C LEU A 112 0.69 11.64 -8.11
N GLY A 113 -0.05 11.93 -9.18
CA GLY A 113 0.49 12.49 -10.42
C GLY A 113 1.27 13.80 -10.22
N ARG A 114 0.98 14.57 -9.16
CA ARG A 114 1.73 15.78 -8.80
C ARG A 114 3.14 15.48 -8.28
N PHE A 115 3.34 14.30 -7.70
CA PHE A 115 4.65 13.83 -7.23
C PHE A 115 5.42 13.06 -8.30
N ALA A 116 4.77 12.66 -9.40
CA ALA A 116 5.38 11.84 -10.44
C ALA A 116 6.71 12.39 -10.99
N PRO A 117 6.91 13.71 -11.24
CA PRO A 117 8.20 14.21 -11.66
C PRO A 117 9.32 13.93 -10.66
N PHE A 118 9.07 14.14 -9.35
CA PHE A 118 10.04 13.91 -8.28
C PHE A 118 10.34 12.43 -8.08
N ILE A 119 9.31 11.58 -8.23
CA ILE A 119 9.43 10.12 -8.08
C ILE A 119 10.25 9.55 -9.24
N LYS A 120 10.00 9.99 -10.47
CA LYS A 120 10.75 9.54 -11.65
C LYS A 120 12.23 9.97 -11.62
N GLU A 121 12.52 11.13 -11.02
CA GLU A 121 13.88 11.60 -10.81
C GLU A 121 14.63 10.79 -9.74
N GLU A 122 13.91 10.14 -8.84
CA GLU A 122 14.48 9.40 -7.71
C GLU A 122 15.21 8.11 -8.13
N ASP A 123 14.76 7.40 -9.14
CA ASP A 123 15.25 6.08 -9.61
C ASP A 123 15.30 4.98 -8.52
N ASN A 124 15.05 5.32 -7.26
CA ASN A 124 15.03 4.39 -6.12
C ASN A 124 13.63 4.30 -5.52
N PHE A 125 12.66 3.94 -6.36
CA PHE A 125 11.27 3.80 -5.93
C PHE A 125 10.68 2.47 -6.39
N GLU A 126 9.59 2.08 -5.75
CA GLU A 126 8.67 1.06 -6.23
C GLU A 126 7.22 1.52 -6.01
N MET A 127 6.39 1.25 -6.99
CA MET A 127 4.95 1.44 -6.92
C MET A 127 4.28 0.08 -6.93
N ILE A 128 3.61 -0.25 -5.84
CA ILE A 128 3.08 -1.58 -5.55
C ILE A 128 1.57 -1.58 -5.74
N PHE A 129 1.07 -2.47 -6.58
CA PHE A 129 -0.36 -2.71 -6.73
C PHE A 129 -0.86 -3.64 -5.62
N VAL A 130 -1.70 -3.11 -4.73
CA VAL A 130 -2.34 -3.90 -3.67
C VAL A 130 -3.68 -4.41 -4.18
N VAL A 131 -3.79 -5.72 -4.40
CA VAL A 131 -5.02 -6.37 -4.87
C VAL A 131 -5.73 -7.11 -3.74
N ASN A 132 -7.05 -7.07 -3.75
CA ASN A 132 -7.93 -7.94 -2.95
C ASN A 132 -8.98 -8.55 -3.88
N PHE A 133 -8.84 -9.83 -4.19
CA PHE A 133 -9.74 -10.55 -5.11
C PHE A 133 -11.17 -10.77 -4.56
N PHE A 134 -11.42 -10.45 -3.31
CA PHE A 134 -12.77 -10.45 -2.74
C PHE A 134 -13.50 -9.11 -2.86
N ARG A 135 -12.89 -8.12 -3.52
CA ARG A 135 -13.53 -6.82 -3.75
C ARG A 135 -14.14 -6.72 -5.15
N PRO A 136 -15.27 -6.00 -5.29
CA PRO A 136 -15.78 -5.67 -6.62
C PRO A 136 -14.69 -5.02 -7.48
N LEU A 137 -14.75 -5.23 -8.79
CA LEU A 137 -13.82 -4.69 -9.80
C LEU A 137 -12.37 -5.23 -9.72
N THR A 138 -12.08 -6.17 -8.81
CA THR A 138 -10.78 -6.84 -8.73
C THR A 138 -10.92 -8.34 -8.43
N ARG A 139 -12.08 -8.95 -8.77
CA ARG A 139 -12.35 -10.37 -8.50
C ARG A 139 -11.57 -11.31 -9.39
N THR A 140 -11.18 -10.83 -10.55
CA THR A 140 -10.39 -11.58 -11.53
C THR A 140 -9.12 -10.83 -11.89
N ALA A 141 -8.14 -11.53 -12.42
CA ALA A 141 -6.90 -10.94 -12.91
C ALA A 141 -7.14 -9.86 -13.99
N ASP A 142 -8.11 -10.09 -14.89
CA ASP A 142 -8.43 -9.14 -15.96
C ASP A 142 -9.07 -7.85 -15.42
N GLU A 143 -9.99 -7.96 -14.42
CA GLU A 143 -10.55 -6.80 -13.73
C GLU A 143 -9.45 -6.04 -12.98
N ALA A 144 -8.60 -6.75 -12.23
CA ALA A 144 -7.49 -6.15 -11.50
C ALA A 144 -6.49 -5.44 -12.42
N LEU A 145 -6.18 -6.01 -13.59
CA LEU A 145 -5.33 -5.39 -14.60
C LEU A 145 -5.97 -4.08 -15.15
N THR A 146 -7.29 -4.07 -15.34
CA THR A 146 -8.01 -2.87 -15.79
C THR A 146 -7.82 -1.74 -14.78
N ILE A 147 -8.09 -1.98 -13.49
CA ILE A 147 -7.87 -0.99 -12.42
C ILE A 147 -6.39 -0.54 -12.37
N MET A 148 -5.45 -1.48 -12.50
CA MET A 148 -4.03 -1.17 -12.54
C MET A 148 -3.71 -0.14 -13.63
N ARG A 149 -4.19 -0.35 -14.86
CA ARG A 149 -3.96 0.55 -16.00
C ARG A 149 -4.64 1.91 -15.83
N GLU A 150 -5.81 1.97 -15.20
CA GLU A 150 -6.48 3.24 -14.87
C GLU A 150 -5.65 4.07 -13.89
N VAL A 151 -5.12 3.44 -12.83
CA VAL A 151 -4.24 4.13 -11.85
C VAL A 151 -2.94 4.59 -12.49
N GLU A 152 -2.30 3.79 -13.34
CA GLU A 152 -1.09 4.17 -14.08
C GLU A 152 -1.34 5.38 -14.99
N ALA A 153 -2.46 5.38 -15.71
CA ALA A 153 -2.83 6.48 -16.60
C ALA A 153 -3.07 7.79 -15.82
N ALA A 154 -3.77 7.71 -14.66
CA ALA A 154 -4.09 8.88 -13.85
C ALA A 154 -2.88 9.43 -13.08
N SER A 155 -2.00 8.55 -12.59
CA SER A 155 -0.81 8.93 -11.81
C SER A 155 0.40 9.26 -12.66
N HIS A 156 0.43 8.85 -13.92
CA HIS A 156 1.59 8.90 -14.81
C HIS A 156 2.81 8.11 -14.28
N LEU A 157 2.58 7.09 -13.46
CA LEU A 157 3.57 6.17 -12.91
C LEU A 157 3.17 4.74 -13.24
N GLU A 158 4.16 3.89 -13.53
CA GLU A 158 3.93 2.47 -13.77
C GLU A 158 4.12 1.68 -12.47
N PHE A 159 3.30 0.64 -12.29
CA PHE A 159 3.51 -0.31 -11.21
C PHE A 159 4.76 -1.14 -11.46
N THR A 160 5.45 -1.48 -10.38
CA THR A 160 6.69 -2.27 -10.41
C THR A 160 6.50 -3.65 -9.81
N ALA A 161 5.45 -3.85 -9.01
CA ALA A 161 5.18 -5.11 -8.32
C ALA A 161 3.73 -5.22 -7.86
N ILE A 162 3.35 -6.42 -7.41
CA ILE A 162 2.03 -6.76 -6.88
C ILE A 162 2.16 -7.27 -5.45
N VAL A 163 1.22 -6.88 -4.60
CA VAL A 163 0.97 -7.47 -3.28
C VAL A 163 -0.45 -8.01 -3.23
N ASN A 164 -0.59 -9.30 -2.90
CA ASN A 164 -1.88 -9.90 -2.65
C ASN A 164 -2.31 -9.64 -1.20
N ASN A 165 -3.35 -8.85 -1.00
CA ASN A 165 -3.99 -8.61 0.29
C ASN A 165 -5.45 -9.08 0.29
N SER A 166 -5.70 -10.23 -0.34
CA SER A 166 -7.05 -10.79 -0.40
C SER A 166 -7.50 -11.25 0.98
N ASN A 167 -8.58 -10.63 1.45
CA ASN A 167 -9.14 -10.91 2.78
C ASN A 167 -10.61 -10.54 2.86
N LEU A 168 -11.30 -11.17 3.81
CA LEU A 168 -12.68 -10.92 4.22
C LEU A 168 -12.75 -10.26 5.61
N GLY A 169 -11.69 -9.54 6.00
CA GLY A 169 -11.56 -8.92 7.32
C GLY A 169 -11.31 -9.97 8.42
N GLU A 170 -12.11 -9.91 9.50
CA GLU A 170 -11.96 -10.81 10.65
C GLU A 170 -12.23 -12.28 10.30
N ASP A 171 -13.11 -12.55 9.34
CA ASP A 171 -13.58 -13.89 8.95
C ASP A 171 -12.66 -14.60 7.96
N THR A 172 -11.53 -13.98 7.58
CA THR A 172 -10.58 -14.54 6.61
C THR A 172 -10.00 -15.86 7.12
N THR A 173 -10.01 -16.88 6.26
CA THR A 173 -9.40 -18.19 6.50
C THR A 173 -8.16 -18.41 5.64
N THR A 174 -7.41 -19.49 5.93
CA THR A 174 -6.29 -19.93 5.07
C THR A 174 -6.75 -20.34 3.69
N GLU A 175 -7.91 -21.00 3.61
CA GLU A 175 -8.53 -21.47 2.37
C GLU A 175 -8.95 -20.30 1.47
N ASP A 176 -9.47 -19.23 2.07
CA ASP A 176 -9.80 -18.01 1.32
C ASP A 176 -8.58 -17.47 0.60
N ILE A 177 -7.46 -17.27 1.31
CA ILE A 177 -6.22 -16.75 0.70
C ILE A 177 -5.71 -17.70 -0.39
N LEU A 178 -5.64 -19.01 -0.13
CA LEU A 178 -5.19 -20.00 -1.11
C LEU A 178 -6.07 -20.03 -2.36
N SER A 179 -7.37 -19.76 -2.23
CA SER A 179 -8.29 -19.73 -3.37
C SER A 179 -7.96 -18.62 -4.37
N THR A 180 -7.21 -17.60 -3.97
CA THR A 180 -6.84 -16.45 -4.83
C THR A 180 -5.53 -16.65 -5.60
N GLU A 181 -4.76 -17.69 -5.32
CA GLU A 181 -3.44 -17.93 -5.93
C GLU A 181 -3.49 -18.08 -7.46
N SER A 182 -4.56 -18.68 -8.01
CA SER A 182 -4.71 -18.81 -9.46
C SER A 182 -4.89 -17.45 -10.14
N GLU A 183 -5.72 -16.56 -9.57
CA GLU A 183 -5.91 -15.21 -10.11
C GLU A 183 -4.67 -14.35 -9.92
N LEU A 184 -3.99 -14.48 -8.78
CA LEU A 184 -2.73 -13.79 -8.52
C LEU A 184 -1.64 -14.16 -9.55
N LYS A 185 -1.48 -15.45 -9.80
CA LYS A 185 -0.53 -15.94 -10.80
C LYS A 185 -0.87 -15.41 -12.19
N LYS A 186 -2.15 -15.49 -12.59
CA LYS A 186 -2.63 -14.93 -13.86
C LYS A 186 -2.36 -13.44 -13.95
N LEU A 187 -2.65 -12.67 -12.90
CA LEU A 187 -2.39 -11.22 -12.88
C LEU A 187 -0.90 -10.92 -13.07
N SER A 188 -0.02 -11.65 -12.38
CA SER A 188 1.43 -11.52 -12.55
C SER A 188 1.87 -11.81 -14.00
N GLU A 189 1.32 -12.87 -14.61
CA GLU A 189 1.64 -13.27 -16.00
C GLU A 189 1.19 -12.21 -17.02
N ILE A 190 -0.06 -11.71 -16.92
CA ILE A 190 -0.61 -10.76 -17.90
C ILE A 190 -0.11 -9.32 -17.72
N SER A 191 0.28 -8.94 -16.49
CA SER A 191 0.89 -7.64 -16.20
C SER A 191 2.39 -7.60 -16.44
N GLY A 192 3.07 -8.77 -16.38
CA GLY A 192 4.52 -8.89 -16.39
C GLY A 192 5.18 -8.48 -15.07
N LEU A 193 4.41 -8.26 -14.00
CA LEU A 193 4.94 -7.78 -12.73
C LEU A 193 5.16 -8.92 -11.72
N PRO A 194 6.23 -8.85 -10.92
CA PRO A 194 6.48 -9.82 -9.86
C PRO A 194 5.48 -9.65 -8.71
N VAL A 195 5.12 -10.76 -8.06
CA VAL A 195 4.45 -10.76 -6.78
C VAL A 195 5.50 -10.68 -5.68
N LEU A 196 5.46 -9.62 -4.85
CA LEU A 196 6.40 -9.45 -3.75
C LEU A 196 6.04 -10.36 -2.57
N TYR A 197 4.79 -10.33 -2.16
CA TYR A 197 4.27 -11.16 -1.08
C TYR A 197 2.75 -11.24 -1.09
N THR A 198 2.25 -12.23 -0.38
CA THR A 198 0.86 -12.29 0.08
C THR A 198 0.82 -11.87 1.55
N SER A 199 -0.11 -11.00 1.92
CA SER A 199 -0.28 -10.54 3.29
C SER A 199 -1.42 -11.25 4.00
N ALA A 200 -1.27 -11.48 5.29
CA ALA A 200 -2.29 -12.08 6.12
C ALA A 200 -2.13 -11.69 7.60
N LYS A 201 -3.20 -11.82 8.40
CA LYS A 201 -3.08 -11.74 9.86
C LYS A 201 -2.02 -12.72 10.37
N LYS A 202 -1.34 -12.39 11.46
CA LYS A 202 -0.21 -13.17 12.00
C LYS A 202 -0.52 -14.66 12.18
N GLU A 203 -1.71 -14.98 12.66
CA GLU A 203 -2.14 -16.36 12.90
C GLU A 203 -2.25 -17.13 11.58
N ILE A 204 -2.92 -16.54 10.60
CA ILE A 204 -3.10 -17.11 9.25
C ILE A 204 -1.77 -17.17 8.52
N ALA A 205 -0.97 -16.12 8.60
CA ALA A 205 0.36 -16.07 7.98
C ALA A 205 1.25 -17.23 8.48
N ASN A 206 1.21 -17.55 9.77
CA ASN A 206 1.96 -18.67 10.32
C ASN A 206 1.50 -20.02 9.75
N ALA A 207 0.20 -20.21 9.52
CA ALA A 207 -0.35 -21.44 8.93
C ALA A 207 -0.04 -21.57 7.43
N LEU A 208 0.23 -20.46 6.75
CA LEU A 208 0.52 -20.41 5.31
C LEU A 208 2.00 -20.47 4.94
N LYS A 209 2.93 -20.37 5.91
CA LYS A 209 4.39 -20.30 5.65
C LYS A 209 4.97 -21.47 4.85
N GLU A 210 4.34 -22.64 4.92
CA GLU A 210 4.77 -23.83 4.16
C GLU A 210 4.08 -23.93 2.79
N LYS A 211 3.06 -23.10 2.54
CA LYS A 211 2.24 -23.14 1.32
C LYS A 211 2.47 -21.94 0.41
N ILE A 212 2.90 -20.82 0.96
CA ILE A 212 3.18 -19.57 0.24
C ILE A 212 4.61 -19.12 0.59
N ASP A 213 5.44 -18.94 -0.42
CA ASP A 213 6.88 -18.64 -0.24
C ASP A 213 7.11 -17.29 0.46
N ASN A 214 6.39 -16.27 0.07
CA ASN A 214 6.54 -14.90 0.56
C ASN A 214 5.25 -14.47 1.23
N ILE A 215 5.17 -14.64 2.56
CA ILE A 215 4.02 -14.19 3.33
C ILE A 215 4.43 -13.07 4.30
N PHE A 216 3.68 -11.97 4.27
CA PHE A 216 3.88 -10.81 5.13
C PHE A 216 2.82 -10.77 6.23
N PRO A 217 3.21 -10.95 7.51
CA PRO A 217 2.26 -10.94 8.62
C PRO A 217 1.80 -9.52 8.94
N LEU A 218 0.50 -9.32 9.02
CA LEU A 218 -0.11 -8.04 9.37
C LEU A 218 -0.64 -8.02 10.80
N SER A 219 -0.50 -6.85 11.44
CA SER A 219 -1.34 -6.44 12.56
C SER A 219 -2.49 -5.59 11.98
N LEU A 220 -3.74 -5.96 12.30
CA LEU A 220 -4.87 -5.15 11.85
C LEU A 220 -4.94 -3.87 12.68
N GLN A 221 -5.27 -2.75 12.02
CA GLN A 221 -5.54 -1.50 12.71
C GLN A 221 -6.76 -1.66 13.62
N ASN A 222 -6.67 -1.11 14.83
CA ASN A 222 -7.80 -1.03 15.73
C ASN A 222 -8.84 -0.08 15.14
N LYS A 223 -10.09 -0.53 15.00
CA LYS A 223 -11.20 0.37 14.67
C LYS A 223 -11.37 1.36 15.80
N ILE A 224 -11.18 2.65 15.54
CA ILE A 224 -11.69 3.69 16.41
C ILE A 224 -13.20 3.72 16.19
N ILE A 225 -13.97 3.20 17.17
CA ILE A 225 -15.44 3.19 17.16
C ILE A 225 -15.93 4.57 17.57
#